data_8331ab14296bf6147b9e3e3474a5cf5c
#
_entry.id   8331ab14296bf6147b9e3e3474a5cf5c
#
_cell.length_a   1.000
_cell.length_b   1.000
_cell.length_c   1.000
_cell.angle_alpha   90.00
_cell.angle_beta   90.00
_cell.angle_gamma   90.00
#
_symmetry.space_group_name_H-M   'P 1'
#
loop_
_entity.id
_entity.type
_entity.pdbx_description
1 polymer ?
#
loop_
_entity_poly.entity_id
_entity_poly.type
_entity_poly.pdbx_seq_one_letter_code
_entity_poly.pdbx_strand_id
1 'polypeptide(L)'
;MAVAVALAATACQRPPAAPATPEQAHQQAMQRAFELCAGCHTVQPGGIHRFGPNLHGVIGRRAGSLPDYGYSDGMRRADITWTAQTLDAFLQSPTHMVPGTRMYNAFPSAERRALVIAYLQQQSAQ
;
A
#
# COMPACT_ATOMS: atom_id res chain seq x y z
N MET A 1 12.34 -8.73 66.08
CA MET A 1 12.60 -9.63 64.93
C MET A 1 11.76 -9.13 63.78
N ALA A 2 12.37 -8.48 62.78
CA ALA A 2 11.66 -7.98 61.60
C ALA A 2 11.93 -8.96 60.45
N VAL A 3 10.84 -9.54 59.88
CA VAL A 3 10.91 -10.44 58.73
C VAL A 3 10.75 -9.59 57.48
N ALA A 4 11.81 -9.44 56.69
CA ALA A 4 11.76 -8.77 55.39
C ALA A 4 11.23 -9.76 54.34
N VAL A 5 10.04 -9.50 53.81
CA VAL A 5 9.46 -10.24 52.66
C VAL A 5 10.01 -9.62 51.38
N ALA A 6 10.92 -10.34 50.71
CA ALA A 6 11.41 -9.96 49.38
C ALA A 6 10.37 -10.35 48.33
N LEU A 7 9.68 -9.37 47.72
CA LEU A 7 8.87 -9.57 46.51
C LEU A 7 9.82 -9.80 45.31
N ALA A 8 9.89 -11.02 44.83
CA ALA A 8 10.54 -11.33 43.56
C ALA A 8 9.63 -10.88 42.40
N ALA A 9 9.99 -9.77 41.74
CA ALA A 9 9.34 -9.34 40.50
C ALA A 9 9.77 -10.27 39.35
N THR A 10 8.91 -11.22 39.00
CA THR A 10 9.10 -12.08 37.81
C THR A 10 8.83 -11.20 36.58
N ALA A 11 9.86 -10.59 36.02
CA ALA A 11 9.76 -9.92 34.75
C ALA A 11 9.43 -10.96 33.67
N CYS A 12 8.24 -10.89 33.08
CA CYS A 12 7.86 -11.70 31.92
C CYS A 12 8.75 -11.27 30.74
N GLN A 13 9.88 -11.92 30.60
CA GLN A 13 10.75 -11.77 29.43
C GLN A 13 10.06 -12.48 28.27
N ARG A 14 9.52 -11.67 27.33
CA ARG A 14 9.02 -12.19 26.06
C ARG A 14 10.21 -12.81 25.31
N PRO A 15 10.12 -14.09 24.90
CA PRO A 15 11.21 -14.69 24.15
C PRO A 15 11.48 -13.87 22.88
N PRO A 16 12.74 -13.75 22.43
CA PRO A 16 13.06 -13.07 21.18
C PRO A 16 12.26 -13.69 20.03
N ALA A 17 11.65 -12.83 19.20
CA ALA A 17 10.89 -13.30 18.05
C ALA A 17 11.82 -14.13 17.14
N ALA A 18 11.36 -15.28 16.69
CA ALA A 18 12.08 -16.09 15.71
C ALA A 18 12.38 -15.24 14.45
N PRO A 19 13.52 -15.46 13.78
CA PRO A 19 13.83 -14.75 12.55
C PRO A 19 12.73 -14.98 11.51
N ALA A 20 12.34 -13.93 10.79
CA ALA A 20 11.31 -14.01 9.76
C ALA A 20 11.74 -14.97 8.63
N THR A 21 10.83 -15.81 8.16
CA THR A 21 11.05 -16.60 6.95
C THR A 21 11.21 -15.68 5.74
N PRO A 22 11.84 -16.14 4.63
CA PRO A 22 11.95 -15.34 3.40
C PRO A 22 10.60 -14.82 2.90
N GLU A 23 9.54 -15.61 3.02
CA GLU A 23 8.19 -15.22 2.64
C GLU A 23 7.62 -14.14 3.57
N GLN A 24 7.79 -14.27 4.87
CA GLN A 24 7.40 -13.25 5.85
C GLN A 24 8.19 -11.94 5.63
N ALA A 25 9.48 -12.04 5.32
CA ALA A 25 10.30 -10.88 5.02
C ALA A 25 9.83 -10.16 3.75
N HIS A 26 9.46 -10.92 2.70
CA HIS A 26 8.90 -10.36 1.46
C HIS A 26 7.54 -9.69 1.71
N GLN A 27 6.65 -10.35 2.44
CA GLN A 27 5.35 -9.78 2.82
C GLN A 27 5.50 -8.46 3.60
N GLN A 28 6.42 -8.41 4.55
CA GLN A 28 6.72 -7.17 5.27
C GLN A 28 7.31 -6.08 4.38
N ALA A 29 8.14 -6.46 3.39
CA ALA A 29 8.69 -5.51 2.44
C ALA A 29 7.60 -4.87 1.57
N MET A 30 6.63 -5.67 1.09
CA MET A 30 5.47 -5.17 0.34
C MET A 30 4.62 -4.21 1.18
N GLN A 31 4.32 -4.56 2.43
CA GLN A 31 3.56 -3.71 3.35
C GLN A 31 4.28 -2.37 3.58
N ARG A 32 5.58 -2.41 3.89
CA ARG A 32 6.39 -1.19 4.07
C ARG A 32 6.46 -0.33 2.81
N ALA A 33 6.53 -0.95 1.64
CA ALA A 33 6.53 -0.20 0.39
C ALA A 33 5.20 0.55 0.17
N PHE A 34 4.07 -0.04 0.59
CA PHE A 34 2.74 0.57 0.50
C PHE A 34 2.50 1.67 1.54
N GLU A 35 3.22 1.72 2.65
CA GLU A 35 3.04 2.76 3.69
C GLU A 35 3.07 4.18 3.13
N LEU A 36 3.87 4.44 2.10
CA LEU A 36 3.91 5.74 1.42
C LEU A 36 2.60 6.08 0.68
N CYS A 37 1.87 5.07 0.28
CA CYS A 37 0.58 5.21 -0.42
C CYS A 37 -0.57 5.38 0.58
N ALA A 38 -0.44 4.79 1.76
CA ALA A 38 -1.47 4.72 2.80
C ALA A 38 -1.85 6.10 3.37
N GLY A 39 -1.00 7.11 3.22
CA GLY A 39 -1.35 8.50 3.56
C GLY A 39 -2.49 9.07 2.73
N CYS A 40 -2.62 8.62 1.48
CA CYS A 40 -3.60 9.12 0.52
C CYS A 40 -4.62 8.06 0.06
N HIS A 41 -4.35 6.78 0.24
CA HIS A 41 -5.20 5.68 -0.23
C HIS A 41 -5.57 4.71 0.89
N THR A 42 -6.71 4.05 0.73
CA THR A 42 -7.07 2.84 1.48
C THR A 42 -7.04 1.63 0.54
N VAL A 43 -6.95 0.41 1.06
CA VAL A 43 -6.92 -0.82 0.26
C VAL A 43 -7.92 -1.88 0.73
N GLN A 44 -8.60 -1.66 1.84
CA GLN A 44 -9.59 -2.62 2.37
C GLN A 44 -10.84 -2.64 1.49
N PRO A 45 -11.53 -3.78 1.37
CA PRO A 45 -12.84 -3.83 0.73
C PRO A 45 -13.80 -2.81 1.34
N GLY A 46 -14.45 -1.99 0.52
CA GLY A 46 -15.36 -0.94 0.99
C GLY A 46 -14.69 0.18 1.78
N GLY A 47 -13.37 0.28 1.75
CA GLY A 47 -12.62 1.36 2.41
C GLY A 47 -12.96 2.73 1.84
N ILE A 48 -12.94 3.74 2.71
CA ILE A 48 -13.22 5.13 2.32
C ILE A 48 -12.18 5.66 1.33
N HIS A 49 -12.61 6.56 0.46
CA HIS A 49 -11.69 7.40 -0.30
C HIS A 49 -11.04 8.44 0.62
N ARG A 50 -9.81 8.81 0.28
CA ARG A 50 -9.07 9.89 0.94
C ARG A 50 -8.68 10.93 -0.12
N PHE A 51 -7.46 11.48 -0.06
CA PHE A 51 -6.93 12.31 -1.15
C PHE A 51 -6.86 11.56 -2.48
N GLY A 52 -6.64 10.24 -2.42
CA GLY A 52 -6.75 9.32 -3.53
C GLY A 52 -7.91 8.33 -3.35
N PRO A 53 -8.29 7.60 -4.42
CA PRO A 53 -9.34 6.60 -4.36
C PRO A 53 -8.91 5.37 -3.55
N ASN A 54 -9.89 4.60 -3.06
CA ASN A 54 -9.64 3.27 -2.54
C ASN A 54 -9.04 2.39 -3.65
N LEU A 55 -7.98 1.65 -3.32
CA LEU A 55 -7.22 0.82 -4.26
C LEU A 55 -7.56 -0.68 -4.18
N HIS A 56 -8.53 -1.07 -3.32
CA HIS A 56 -9.00 -2.46 -3.34
C HIS A 56 -9.52 -2.82 -4.74
N GLY A 57 -9.08 -3.95 -5.28
CA GLY A 57 -9.50 -4.38 -6.61
C GLY A 57 -9.02 -3.48 -7.75
N VAL A 58 -7.94 -2.73 -7.57
CA VAL A 58 -7.43 -1.81 -8.61
C VAL A 58 -6.92 -2.54 -9.83
N ILE A 59 -6.36 -3.75 -9.67
CA ILE A 59 -5.90 -4.56 -10.81
C ILE A 59 -7.08 -4.96 -11.68
N GLY A 60 -7.00 -4.70 -12.96
CA GLY A 60 -8.08 -4.92 -13.94
C GLY A 60 -9.12 -3.79 -14.00
N ARG A 61 -9.06 -2.81 -13.10
CA ARG A 61 -9.98 -1.68 -13.07
C ARG A 61 -9.59 -0.61 -14.08
N ARG A 62 -10.57 -0.03 -14.75
CA ARG A 62 -10.33 1.13 -15.64
C ARG A 62 -10.01 2.37 -14.81
N ALA A 63 -9.06 3.17 -15.28
CA ALA A 63 -8.73 4.46 -14.69
C ALA A 63 -9.95 5.37 -14.62
N GLY A 64 -10.09 6.12 -13.52
CA GLY A 64 -11.17 7.08 -13.37
C GLY A 64 -12.58 6.50 -13.26
N SER A 65 -12.75 5.20 -12.99
CA SER A 65 -14.04 4.51 -13.13
C SER A 65 -14.87 4.40 -11.85
N LEU A 66 -14.33 4.67 -10.67
CA LEU A 66 -15.13 4.62 -9.42
C LEU A 66 -16.15 5.77 -9.43
N PRO A 67 -17.45 5.47 -9.28
CA PRO A 67 -18.50 6.49 -9.42
C PRO A 67 -18.56 7.48 -8.24
N ASP A 68 -18.07 7.07 -7.10
CA ASP A 68 -18.12 7.79 -5.83
C ASP A 68 -16.82 8.54 -5.48
N TYR A 69 -15.82 8.55 -6.39
CA TYR A 69 -14.60 9.32 -6.24
C TYR A 69 -14.49 10.44 -7.27
N GLY A 70 -14.16 11.64 -6.80
CA GLY A 70 -14.00 12.82 -7.65
C GLY A 70 -12.67 12.87 -8.40
N TYR A 71 -12.49 12.06 -9.43
CA TYR A 71 -11.28 12.08 -10.27
C TYR A 71 -11.06 13.41 -10.98
N SER A 72 -9.80 13.70 -11.35
CA SER A 72 -9.48 14.77 -12.31
C SER A 72 -9.99 14.42 -13.70
N ASP A 73 -10.15 15.43 -14.54
CA ASP A 73 -10.56 15.23 -15.95
C ASP A 73 -9.55 14.41 -16.72
N GLY A 74 -8.25 14.61 -16.45
CA GLY A 74 -7.19 13.79 -17.04
C GLY A 74 -7.36 12.32 -16.72
N MET A 75 -7.61 11.98 -15.46
CA MET A 75 -7.80 10.60 -15.04
C MET A 75 -9.10 9.98 -15.59
N ARG A 76 -10.18 10.76 -15.66
CA ARG A 76 -11.46 10.29 -16.27
C ARG A 76 -11.36 9.99 -17.75
N ARG A 77 -10.56 10.77 -18.47
CA ARG A 77 -10.33 10.60 -19.91
C ARG A 77 -9.24 9.60 -20.24
N ALA A 78 -8.45 9.19 -19.26
CA ALA A 78 -7.39 8.20 -19.48
C ALA A 78 -8.00 6.86 -19.90
N ASP A 79 -7.64 6.39 -21.08
CA ASP A 79 -8.06 5.07 -21.57
C ASP A 79 -7.03 4.02 -21.15
N ILE A 80 -7.00 3.80 -19.83
CA ILE A 80 -6.04 2.92 -19.16
C ILE A 80 -6.81 1.89 -18.34
N THR A 81 -6.46 0.62 -18.49
CA THR A 81 -6.78 -0.42 -17.53
C THR A 81 -5.57 -0.67 -16.66
N TRP A 82 -5.76 -0.69 -15.34
CA TRP A 82 -4.68 -0.90 -14.40
C TRP A 82 -4.21 -2.35 -14.42
N THR A 83 -3.05 -2.57 -14.96
CA THR A 83 -2.28 -3.81 -14.92
C THR A 83 -0.97 -3.58 -14.17
N ALA A 84 -0.19 -4.61 -13.91
CA ALA A 84 1.14 -4.44 -13.32
C ALA A 84 2.01 -3.50 -14.16
N GLN A 85 1.94 -3.61 -15.48
CA GLN A 85 2.71 -2.77 -16.41
C GLN A 85 2.26 -1.31 -16.42
N THR A 86 0.93 -1.07 -16.50
CA THR A 86 0.41 0.31 -16.53
C THR A 86 0.57 1.00 -15.19
N LEU A 87 0.47 0.27 -14.07
CA LEU A 87 0.77 0.78 -12.75
C LEU A 87 2.25 1.12 -12.59
N ASP A 88 3.16 0.28 -13.10
CA ASP A 88 4.60 0.59 -13.05
C ASP A 88 4.91 1.89 -13.79
N ALA A 89 4.41 2.04 -15.01
CA ALA A 89 4.59 3.26 -15.80
C ALA A 89 3.97 4.49 -15.12
N PHE A 90 2.76 4.36 -14.56
CA PHE A 90 2.10 5.44 -13.85
C PHE A 90 2.86 5.84 -12.58
N LEU A 91 3.26 4.89 -11.75
CA LEU A 91 4.03 5.15 -10.53
C LEU A 91 5.40 5.75 -10.83
N GLN A 92 6.00 5.41 -11.97
CA GLN A 92 7.27 5.99 -12.38
C GLN A 92 7.14 7.47 -12.73
N SER A 93 6.08 7.87 -13.45
CA SER A 93 5.85 9.26 -13.87
C SER A 93 4.37 9.57 -14.06
N PRO A 94 3.63 9.81 -12.95
CA PRO A 94 2.18 9.98 -12.99
C PRO A 94 1.72 11.10 -13.92
N THR A 95 2.34 12.26 -13.84
CA THR A 95 1.95 13.46 -14.62
C THR A 95 2.29 13.35 -16.10
N HIS A 96 3.30 12.56 -16.46
CA HIS A 96 3.63 12.27 -17.84
C HIS A 96 2.65 11.28 -18.46
N MET A 97 2.33 10.20 -17.72
CA MET A 97 1.43 9.17 -18.22
C MET A 97 -0.03 9.64 -18.26
N VAL A 98 -0.46 10.41 -17.26
CA VAL A 98 -1.82 10.98 -17.18
C VAL A 98 -1.72 12.49 -16.94
N PRO A 99 -1.60 13.29 -17.99
CA PRO A 99 -1.63 14.75 -17.86
C PRO A 99 -2.90 15.21 -17.15
N GLY A 100 -2.74 16.08 -16.15
CA GLY A 100 -3.85 16.57 -15.32
C GLY A 100 -4.25 15.64 -14.17
N THR A 101 -3.51 14.56 -13.91
CA THR A 101 -3.67 13.82 -12.67
C THR A 101 -3.33 14.68 -11.46
N ARG A 102 -4.01 14.42 -10.33
CA ARG A 102 -3.69 15.06 -9.04
C ARG A 102 -2.70 14.27 -8.20
N MET A 103 -2.30 13.09 -8.64
CA MET A 103 -1.23 12.32 -8.02
C MET A 103 0.11 12.76 -8.63
N TYR A 104 0.89 13.53 -7.87
CA TYR A 104 2.19 14.07 -8.31
C TYR A 104 3.37 13.22 -7.83
N ASN A 105 3.14 12.28 -6.93
CA ASN A 105 4.18 11.46 -6.33
C ASN A 105 4.72 10.44 -7.33
N ALA A 106 5.97 10.59 -7.74
CA ALA A 106 6.70 9.65 -8.57
C ALA A 106 7.59 8.74 -7.70
N PHE A 107 7.72 7.49 -8.11
CA PHE A 107 8.53 6.47 -7.44
C PHE A 107 9.62 5.96 -8.40
N PRO A 108 10.82 6.54 -8.36
CA PRO A 108 11.88 6.21 -9.32
C PRO A 108 12.44 4.78 -9.13
N SER A 109 12.42 4.24 -7.90
CA SER A 109 12.90 2.88 -7.64
C SER A 109 11.98 1.82 -8.25
N ALA A 110 12.48 1.09 -9.23
CA ALA A 110 11.77 -0.04 -9.84
C ALA A 110 11.45 -1.15 -8.84
N GLU A 111 12.38 -1.44 -7.93
CA GLU A 111 12.17 -2.42 -6.86
C GLU A 111 11.00 -2.02 -5.96
N ARG A 112 10.93 -0.77 -5.54
CA ARG A 112 9.82 -0.29 -4.71
C ARG A 112 8.50 -0.35 -5.45
N ARG A 113 8.46 0.06 -6.73
CA ARG A 113 7.25 -0.05 -7.54
C ARG A 113 6.78 -1.50 -7.67
N ALA A 114 7.70 -2.45 -7.89
CA ALA A 114 7.37 -3.87 -7.95
C ALA A 114 6.75 -4.38 -6.63
N LEU A 115 7.28 -3.98 -5.47
CA LEU A 115 6.72 -4.34 -4.16
C LEU A 115 5.32 -3.76 -3.94
N VAL A 116 5.10 -2.49 -4.32
CA VAL A 116 3.77 -1.84 -4.23
C VAL A 116 2.77 -2.57 -5.14
N ILE A 117 3.16 -2.88 -6.37
CA ILE A 117 2.29 -3.57 -7.33
C ILE A 117 1.96 -4.97 -6.84
N ALA A 118 2.92 -5.73 -6.32
CA ALA A 118 2.69 -7.04 -5.74
C ALA A 118 1.72 -6.98 -4.55
N TYR A 119 1.85 -5.96 -3.70
CA TYR A 119 0.91 -5.72 -2.61
C TYR A 119 -0.52 -5.47 -3.14
N LEU A 120 -0.69 -4.60 -4.13
CA LEU A 120 -1.98 -4.31 -4.73
C LEU A 120 -2.62 -5.51 -5.44
N GLN A 121 -1.81 -6.37 -6.05
CA GLN A 121 -2.28 -7.64 -6.64
C GLN A 121 -2.87 -8.55 -5.57
N GLN A 122 -2.24 -8.67 -4.41
CA GLN A 122 -2.79 -9.45 -3.29
C GLN A 122 -4.12 -8.86 -2.79
N GLN A 123 -4.22 -7.54 -2.67
CA GLN A 123 -5.46 -6.87 -2.23
C GLN A 123 -6.59 -6.98 -3.26
N SER A 124 -6.28 -7.25 -4.51
CA SER A 124 -7.27 -7.42 -5.58
C SER A 124 -7.77 -8.86 -5.70
N ALA A 125 -7.06 -9.82 -5.10
CA ALA A 125 -7.38 -11.25 -5.15
C ALA A 125 -8.22 -11.75 -3.95
N GLN A 126 -8.52 -10.87 -2.99
CA GLN A 126 -9.27 -11.21 -1.76
C GLN A 126 -10.77 -10.97 -1.92
#